data_48fef80cb74e7668c76131c7c77eb5ae
#
_entry.id   48fef80cb74e7668c76131c7c77eb5ae
#
_cell.length_a   1.000
_cell.length_b   1.000
_cell.length_c   1.000
_cell.angle_alpha   90.00
_cell.angle_beta   90.00
_cell.angle_gamma   90.00
#
_symmetry.space_group_name_H-M   'P 1'
#
loop_
_entity.id
_entity.type
_entity.pdbx_description
1 polymer ?
#
loop_
_entity_poly.entity_id
_entity_poly.type
_entity_poly.pdbx_seq_one_letter_code
_entity_poly.pdbx_strand_id
1 'polypeptide(L)'
;MPLSALRIFALLCLALRMTAAEPLPDIPDPLGRAGMMAAVLKDTDGQEVILAAGGCNFPGKMPWDGGTKVFYADIFLLKKTAGKWAWRLVGQLPTPSAYAAFAATPARDGLVIAGGCNADGHLSAVLVVKADGKCLPLEAKLAEPRAYAGCFTLGSRLIVSGGTSQPTATAALATMTVLDLAKPADGWKSTDDKEDFARILPLVGADENGAVLWAGGCALSDDQGKPLRDYRDALTYSKPSGQGTKFHALPTPLAASAGPGVAAGHHLFFVGGDDGKHYGKPPATHPGQSTQVIAIDTETLEVQVVDQWPHPVATAPLLRLGDDLVTISGETRPGVRTPACTRWTIPAKLR
;
A
#
# COMPACT_ATOMS: atom_id res chain seq x y z
N MET A 1 26.85 15.72 71.47
CA MET A 1 27.15 15.85 70.03
C MET A 1 26.72 14.57 69.29
N PRO A 2 25.66 14.55 68.52
CA PRO A 2 25.37 13.39 67.69
C PRO A 2 25.80 13.64 66.24
N LEU A 3 26.45 12.64 65.66
CA LEU A 3 26.84 12.58 64.24
C LEU A 3 25.63 12.43 63.33
N SER A 4 25.50 13.37 62.42
CA SER A 4 24.50 13.35 61.34
C SER A 4 24.87 12.33 60.27
N ALA A 5 24.05 11.30 60.08
CA ALA A 5 24.16 10.32 59.01
C ALA A 5 23.68 10.94 57.68
N LEU A 6 24.58 11.15 56.75
CA LEU A 6 24.31 11.57 55.37
C LEU A 6 23.79 10.37 54.56
N ARG A 7 22.50 10.30 54.29
CA ARG A 7 21.90 9.29 53.39
C ARG A 7 22.08 9.75 51.93
N ILE A 8 22.99 9.10 51.22
CA ILE A 8 23.14 9.24 49.77
C ILE A 8 22.03 8.45 49.11
N PHE A 9 21.05 9.14 48.52
CA PHE A 9 20.04 8.57 47.63
C PHE A 9 20.67 8.40 46.25
N ALA A 10 21.08 7.19 45.90
CA ALA A 10 21.47 6.85 44.53
C ALA A 10 20.21 6.76 43.68
N LEU A 11 19.95 7.78 42.85
CA LEU A 11 18.92 7.76 41.83
C LEU A 11 19.39 6.85 40.70
N LEU A 12 18.87 5.63 40.65
CA LEU A 12 19.08 4.68 39.55
C LEU A 12 18.24 5.15 38.38
N CYS A 13 18.79 5.99 37.51
CA CYS A 13 18.18 6.31 36.20
C CYS A 13 18.23 5.04 35.35
N LEU A 14 17.15 4.29 35.34
CA LEU A 14 16.90 3.24 34.37
C LEU A 14 16.60 3.92 33.03
N ALA A 15 17.64 4.21 32.25
CA ALA A 15 17.47 4.61 30.85
C ALA A 15 16.88 3.41 30.11
N LEU A 16 15.55 3.44 29.89
CA LEU A 16 14.94 2.59 28.88
C LEU A 16 15.64 2.93 27.56
N ARG A 17 16.60 2.12 27.17
CA ARG A 17 17.08 2.12 25.79
C ARG A 17 15.91 1.65 24.96
N MET A 18 15.20 2.57 24.31
CA MET A 18 14.40 2.21 23.14
C MET A 18 15.40 1.63 22.13
N THR A 19 15.47 0.31 22.08
CA THR A 19 16.21 -0.36 21.03
C THR A 19 15.50 0.02 19.72
N ALA A 20 16.22 0.75 18.87
CA ALA A 20 15.73 1.01 17.52
C ALA A 20 15.32 -0.34 16.91
N ALA A 21 14.16 -0.37 16.29
CA ALA A 21 13.67 -1.59 15.67
C ALA A 21 14.71 -2.11 14.67
N GLU A 22 14.97 -3.41 14.69
CA GLU A 22 15.92 -4.04 13.78
C GLU A 22 15.55 -3.72 12.32
N PRO A 23 16.48 -3.22 11.48
CA PRO A 23 16.19 -2.91 10.10
C PRO A 23 15.77 -4.17 9.33
N LEU A 24 14.85 -4.01 8.39
CA LEU A 24 14.47 -5.08 7.48
C LEU A 24 15.49 -5.17 6.33
N PRO A 25 15.80 -6.37 5.83
CA PRO A 25 16.67 -6.52 4.66
C PRO A 25 15.93 -6.08 3.39
N ASP A 26 16.67 -5.54 2.43
CA ASP A 26 16.19 -5.24 1.09
C ASP A 26 15.58 -6.48 0.42
N ILE A 27 14.60 -6.28 -0.50
CA ILE A 27 14.07 -7.39 -1.29
C ILE A 27 15.19 -8.03 -2.16
N PRO A 28 15.08 -9.33 -2.50
CA PRO A 28 16.11 -10.03 -3.32
C PRO A 28 16.20 -9.58 -4.79
N ASP A 29 15.77 -8.38 -5.12
CA ASP A 29 15.92 -7.74 -6.42
C ASP A 29 16.64 -6.39 -6.20
N PRO A 30 17.93 -6.26 -6.59
CA PRO A 30 18.74 -5.09 -6.27
C PRO A 30 18.24 -3.80 -6.93
N LEU A 31 17.43 -3.90 -7.98
CA LEU A 31 16.81 -2.74 -8.62
C LEU A 31 15.56 -2.27 -7.89
N GLY A 32 14.98 -3.12 -7.05
CA GLY A 32 13.68 -2.88 -6.46
C GLY A 32 12.53 -3.00 -7.47
N ARG A 33 11.30 -2.94 -6.97
CA ARG A 33 10.09 -3.10 -7.78
C ARG A 33 9.00 -2.13 -7.34
N ALA A 34 8.27 -1.57 -8.28
CA ALA A 34 7.05 -0.82 -8.01
C ALA A 34 5.81 -1.71 -8.20
N GLY A 35 4.71 -1.37 -7.54
CA GLY A 35 3.44 -2.07 -7.68
C GLY A 35 3.46 -3.51 -7.20
N MET A 36 4.31 -3.86 -6.24
CA MET A 36 4.26 -5.15 -5.53
C MET A 36 2.97 -5.27 -4.72
N MET A 37 2.51 -6.49 -4.52
CA MET A 37 1.42 -6.84 -3.62
C MET A 37 2.01 -7.52 -2.40
N ALA A 38 1.60 -7.12 -1.18
CA ALA A 38 2.14 -7.71 0.03
C ALA A 38 1.12 -7.73 1.18
N ALA A 39 1.31 -8.67 2.11
CA ALA A 39 0.52 -8.73 3.35
C ALA A 39 1.34 -9.27 4.52
N VAL A 40 0.99 -8.84 5.72
CA VAL A 40 1.46 -9.49 6.95
C VAL A 40 0.53 -10.66 7.24
N LEU A 41 1.09 -11.86 7.23
CA LEU A 41 0.39 -13.12 7.47
C LEU A 41 0.84 -13.72 8.81
N LYS A 42 0.12 -14.73 9.27
CA LYS A 42 0.55 -15.64 10.34
C LYS A 42 1.00 -16.96 9.71
N ASP A 43 2.19 -17.40 10.04
CA ASP A 43 2.66 -18.72 9.64
C ASP A 43 2.05 -19.83 10.53
N THR A 44 2.44 -21.07 10.29
CA THR A 44 1.96 -22.25 11.05
C THR A 44 2.26 -22.18 12.55
N ASP A 45 3.27 -21.41 12.94
CA ASP A 45 3.67 -21.22 14.34
C ASP A 45 2.99 -19.98 14.96
N GLY A 46 2.12 -19.29 14.20
CA GLY A 46 1.45 -18.06 14.60
C GLY A 46 2.35 -16.81 14.55
N GLN A 47 3.59 -16.94 14.05
CA GLN A 47 4.52 -15.82 13.91
C GLN A 47 4.10 -14.94 12.73
N GLU A 48 4.21 -13.62 12.91
CA GLU A 48 4.01 -12.67 11.80
C GLU A 48 5.16 -12.79 10.78
N VAL A 49 4.76 -12.91 9.52
CA VAL A 49 5.64 -12.96 8.34
C VAL A 49 5.12 -12.02 7.28
N ILE A 50 5.97 -11.52 6.39
CA ILE A 50 5.53 -10.70 5.25
C ILE A 50 5.65 -11.55 3.99
N LEU A 51 4.54 -11.71 3.29
CA LEU A 51 4.51 -12.26 1.94
C LEU A 51 4.44 -11.12 0.94
N ALA A 52 5.34 -11.07 -0.03
CA ALA A 52 5.38 -10.07 -1.09
C ALA A 52 5.52 -10.72 -2.46
N ALA A 53 4.76 -10.25 -3.44
CA ALA A 53 4.68 -10.90 -4.75
C ALA A 53 4.68 -9.88 -5.90
N GLY A 54 5.19 -10.30 -7.05
CA GLY A 54 5.10 -9.57 -8.31
C GLY A 54 5.92 -8.28 -8.35
N GLY A 55 5.29 -7.23 -8.87
CA GLY A 55 5.92 -5.93 -9.11
C GLY A 55 6.62 -5.82 -10.46
N CYS A 56 7.15 -4.64 -10.74
CA CYS A 56 7.82 -4.36 -12.01
C CYS A 56 8.95 -3.33 -11.86
N ASN A 57 9.93 -3.40 -12.76
CA ASN A 57 11.02 -2.42 -12.86
C ASN A 57 11.52 -2.29 -14.31
N PHE A 58 12.67 -1.63 -14.48
CA PHE A 58 13.38 -1.46 -15.76
C PHE A 58 14.81 -1.97 -15.62
N PRO A 59 15.08 -3.28 -15.85
CA PRO A 59 16.37 -3.91 -15.55
C PRO A 59 17.48 -3.53 -16.54
N GLY A 60 17.16 -2.96 -17.67
CA GLY A 60 18.13 -2.53 -18.67
C GLY A 60 18.23 -1.01 -18.75
N LYS A 61 17.59 -0.45 -19.76
CA LYS A 61 17.53 0.99 -19.98
C LYS A 61 16.33 1.59 -19.25
N MET A 62 16.45 2.87 -18.86
CA MET A 62 15.33 3.59 -18.29
C MET A 62 14.24 3.88 -19.36
N PRO A 63 12.99 4.15 -18.98
CA PRO A 63 11.91 4.41 -19.96
C PRO A 63 12.22 5.51 -20.95
N TRP A 64 12.87 6.57 -20.50
CA TRP A 64 13.26 7.71 -21.35
C TRP A 64 14.44 7.41 -22.28
N ASP A 65 15.16 6.33 -22.08
CA ASP A 65 16.23 5.80 -22.94
C ASP A 65 15.73 4.63 -23.82
N GLY A 66 14.40 4.46 -23.92
CA GLY A 66 13.78 3.38 -24.68
C GLY A 66 13.74 2.04 -23.96
N GLY A 67 13.87 2.03 -22.63
CA GLY A 67 13.80 0.83 -21.81
C GLY A 67 12.39 0.24 -21.72
N THR A 68 12.33 -1.09 -21.64
CA THR A 68 11.09 -1.86 -21.50
C THR A 68 10.86 -2.23 -20.04
N LYS A 69 9.63 -2.06 -19.58
CA LYS A 69 9.19 -2.48 -18.26
C LYS A 69 9.10 -4.02 -18.21
N VAL A 70 9.71 -4.62 -17.19
CA VAL A 70 9.61 -6.03 -16.88
C VAL A 70 8.71 -6.26 -15.68
N PHE A 71 7.80 -7.21 -15.80
CA PHE A 71 6.90 -7.65 -14.75
C PHE A 71 7.34 -8.99 -14.19
N TYR A 72 7.20 -9.18 -12.89
CA TYR A 72 7.73 -10.34 -12.18
C TYR A 72 6.61 -11.20 -11.61
N ALA A 73 6.91 -12.49 -11.46
CA ALA A 73 6.03 -13.48 -10.84
C ALA A 73 6.51 -13.92 -9.46
N ASP A 74 7.74 -13.57 -9.04
CA ASP A 74 8.33 -14.05 -7.81
C ASP A 74 7.46 -13.77 -6.60
N ILE A 75 7.40 -14.77 -5.68
CA ILE A 75 6.77 -14.68 -4.38
C ILE A 75 7.86 -14.83 -3.33
N PHE A 76 8.08 -13.78 -2.55
CA PHE A 76 9.05 -13.73 -1.48
C PHE A 76 8.37 -13.78 -0.12
N LEU A 77 8.96 -14.51 0.81
CA LEU A 77 8.57 -14.56 2.22
C LEU A 77 9.69 -13.96 3.08
N LEU A 78 9.36 -12.93 3.86
CA LEU A 78 10.21 -12.38 4.91
C LEU A 78 9.80 -12.99 6.24
N LYS A 79 10.70 -13.74 6.84
CA LYS A 79 10.50 -14.39 8.15
C LYS A 79 11.66 -14.08 9.08
N LYS A 80 11.34 -13.89 10.37
CA LYS A 80 12.36 -13.76 11.42
C LYS A 80 12.74 -15.15 11.96
N THR A 81 14.01 -15.53 11.82
CA THR A 81 14.54 -16.81 12.31
C THR A 81 15.78 -16.54 13.15
N ALA A 82 15.85 -17.10 14.35
CA ALA A 82 16.94 -16.87 15.30
C ALA A 82 17.26 -15.36 15.51
N GLY A 83 16.22 -14.55 15.58
CA GLY A 83 16.32 -13.10 15.80
C GLY A 83 16.59 -12.27 14.54
N LYS A 84 16.86 -12.85 13.38
CA LYS A 84 17.21 -12.14 12.13
C LYS A 84 16.13 -12.28 11.08
N TRP A 85 15.81 -11.16 10.41
CA TRP A 85 14.91 -11.13 9.26
C TRP A 85 15.64 -11.58 7.99
N ALA A 86 15.04 -12.46 7.21
CA ALA A 86 15.59 -12.90 5.93
C ALA A 86 14.47 -13.16 4.91
N TRP A 87 14.70 -12.71 3.68
CA TRP A 87 13.88 -13.05 2.52
C TRP A 87 14.24 -14.41 1.96
N ARG A 88 13.25 -15.11 1.47
CA ARG A 88 13.43 -16.29 0.63
C ARG A 88 12.38 -16.32 -0.48
N LEU A 89 12.75 -16.78 -1.65
CA LEU A 89 11.83 -17.11 -2.74
C LEU A 89 11.06 -18.37 -2.32
N VAL A 90 9.74 -18.31 -2.33
CA VAL A 90 8.87 -19.43 -1.93
C VAL A 90 7.99 -19.92 -3.06
N GLY A 91 7.87 -19.20 -4.17
CA GLY A 91 7.07 -19.59 -5.32
C GLY A 91 7.03 -18.54 -6.40
N GLN A 92 6.12 -18.74 -7.36
CA GLN A 92 5.83 -17.79 -8.43
C GLN A 92 4.32 -17.68 -8.66
N LEU A 93 3.85 -16.47 -8.98
CA LEU A 93 2.50 -16.24 -9.49
C LEU A 93 2.30 -16.97 -10.82
N PRO A 94 1.11 -17.48 -11.13
CA PRO A 94 0.83 -18.12 -12.43
C PRO A 94 1.07 -17.18 -13.62
N THR A 95 0.95 -15.88 -13.39
CA THR A 95 1.19 -14.83 -14.39
C THR A 95 1.90 -13.66 -13.70
N PRO A 96 2.97 -13.10 -14.28
CA PRO A 96 3.60 -11.89 -13.77
C PRO A 96 2.58 -10.79 -13.58
N SER A 97 2.62 -10.08 -12.47
CA SER A 97 1.63 -9.03 -12.18
C SER A 97 2.21 -7.91 -11.33
N ALA A 98 1.73 -6.68 -11.57
CA ALA A 98 1.97 -5.51 -10.75
C ALA A 98 0.69 -4.67 -10.63
N TYR A 99 0.63 -3.77 -9.65
CA TYR A 99 -0.47 -2.82 -9.44
C TYR A 99 -1.86 -3.46 -9.33
N ALA A 100 -1.93 -4.69 -8.82
CA ALA A 100 -3.17 -5.36 -8.48
C ALA A 100 -3.76 -4.81 -7.17
N ALA A 101 -5.05 -5.00 -6.95
CA ALA A 101 -5.65 -4.90 -5.63
C ALA A 101 -5.19 -6.08 -4.76
N PHE A 102 -4.91 -5.83 -3.49
CA PHE A 102 -4.42 -6.88 -2.60
C PHE A 102 -4.85 -6.67 -1.14
N ALA A 103 -4.94 -7.77 -0.40
CA ALA A 103 -5.20 -7.76 1.03
C ALA A 103 -4.78 -9.09 1.67
N ALA A 104 -4.59 -9.09 3.00
CA ALA A 104 -4.57 -10.35 3.74
C ALA A 104 -5.96 -10.99 3.75
N THR A 105 -6.04 -12.34 3.76
CA THR A 105 -7.29 -13.04 4.09
C THR A 105 -7.73 -12.69 5.52
N PRO A 106 -9.02 -12.82 5.89
CA PRO A 106 -9.49 -12.57 7.26
C PRO A 106 -8.74 -13.39 8.32
N ALA A 107 -8.36 -14.63 7.99
CA ALA A 107 -7.56 -15.50 8.85
C ALA A 107 -6.06 -15.14 8.87
N ARG A 108 -5.62 -14.20 8.03
CA ARG A 108 -4.21 -13.83 7.83
C ARG A 108 -3.31 -15.02 7.46
N ASP A 109 -3.86 -15.99 6.73
CA ASP A 109 -3.18 -17.20 6.26
C ASP A 109 -2.85 -17.16 4.75
N GLY A 110 -3.14 -16.04 4.08
CA GLY A 110 -2.88 -15.83 2.66
C GLY A 110 -2.98 -14.37 2.22
N LEU A 111 -2.32 -14.07 1.11
CA LEU A 111 -2.39 -12.80 0.38
C LEU A 111 -3.38 -12.97 -0.77
N VAL A 112 -4.48 -12.23 -0.75
CA VAL A 112 -5.40 -12.11 -1.88
C VAL A 112 -4.82 -11.12 -2.89
N ILE A 113 -4.82 -11.49 -4.16
CA ILE A 113 -4.43 -10.62 -5.28
C ILE A 113 -5.58 -10.63 -6.29
N ALA A 114 -6.07 -9.44 -6.68
CA ALA A 114 -7.17 -9.29 -7.62
C ALA A 114 -6.77 -8.31 -8.74
N GLY A 115 -6.81 -8.78 -9.99
CA GLY A 115 -6.45 -8.00 -11.17
C GLY A 115 -4.95 -7.72 -11.27
N GLY A 116 -4.60 -6.45 -11.53
CA GLY A 116 -3.25 -6.00 -11.82
C GLY A 116 -2.99 -5.87 -13.32
N CYS A 117 -1.74 -5.67 -13.68
CA CYS A 117 -1.31 -5.61 -15.09
C CYS A 117 0.03 -6.28 -15.31
N ASN A 118 0.30 -6.61 -16.57
CA ASN A 118 1.58 -7.11 -17.07
C ASN A 118 1.88 -6.54 -18.47
N ALA A 119 2.80 -7.15 -19.20
CA ALA A 119 3.16 -6.74 -20.57
C ALA A 119 2.01 -6.94 -21.58
N ASP A 120 1.11 -7.90 -21.33
CA ASP A 120 0.00 -8.25 -22.22
C ASP A 120 -1.24 -7.39 -21.98
N GLY A 121 -1.31 -6.69 -20.82
CA GLY A 121 -2.44 -5.84 -20.48
C GLY A 121 -2.87 -5.92 -19.01
N HIS A 122 -4.15 -5.59 -18.77
CA HIS A 122 -4.73 -5.67 -17.44
C HIS A 122 -5.37 -7.03 -17.20
N LEU A 123 -5.43 -7.45 -15.94
CA LEU A 123 -5.84 -8.77 -15.50
C LEU A 123 -7.18 -8.70 -14.73
N SER A 124 -7.96 -9.79 -14.80
CA SER A 124 -9.20 -9.96 -14.01
C SER A 124 -9.13 -11.14 -13.03
N ALA A 125 -8.04 -11.92 -13.06
CA ALA A 125 -7.89 -13.07 -12.19
C ALA A 125 -7.83 -12.65 -10.72
N VAL A 126 -8.38 -13.50 -9.85
CA VAL A 126 -8.28 -13.38 -8.39
C VAL A 126 -7.69 -14.65 -7.83
N LEU A 127 -6.72 -14.52 -6.94
CA LEU A 127 -6.06 -15.67 -6.35
C LEU A 127 -5.67 -15.40 -4.89
N VAL A 128 -5.50 -16.48 -4.11
CA VAL A 128 -4.94 -16.44 -2.77
C VAL A 128 -3.57 -17.09 -2.81
N VAL A 129 -2.55 -16.36 -2.37
CA VAL A 129 -1.18 -16.86 -2.25
C VAL A 129 -0.93 -17.21 -0.78
N LYS A 130 -0.56 -18.46 -0.51
CA LYS A 130 -0.23 -18.94 0.83
C LYS A 130 1.25 -18.65 1.17
N ALA A 131 1.58 -18.70 2.46
CA ALA A 131 2.95 -18.42 2.93
C ALA A 131 4.00 -19.40 2.38
N ASP A 132 3.60 -20.58 1.93
CA ASP A 132 4.47 -21.56 1.25
C ASP A 132 4.65 -21.28 -0.26
N GLY A 133 4.04 -20.21 -0.78
CA GLY A 133 4.09 -19.84 -2.18
C GLY A 133 3.01 -20.48 -3.06
N LYS A 134 2.16 -21.34 -2.51
CA LYS A 134 1.07 -21.96 -3.26
C LYS A 134 0.02 -20.94 -3.67
N CYS A 135 -0.29 -20.88 -4.97
CA CYS A 135 -1.33 -20.03 -5.53
C CYS A 135 -2.64 -20.81 -5.69
N LEU A 136 -3.72 -20.29 -5.13
CA LEU A 136 -5.06 -20.86 -5.19
C LEU A 136 -5.97 -19.89 -5.95
N PRO A 137 -6.34 -20.19 -7.23
CA PRO A 137 -7.25 -19.32 -7.96
C PRO A 137 -8.64 -19.34 -7.32
N LEU A 138 -9.31 -18.18 -7.31
CA LEU A 138 -10.71 -18.06 -6.95
C LEU A 138 -11.56 -18.02 -8.23
N GLU A 139 -12.72 -18.69 -8.17
CA GLU A 139 -13.71 -18.64 -9.29
C GLU A 139 -14.26 -17.22 -9.49
N ALA A 140 -14.32 -16.42 -8.43
CA ALA A 140 -14.81 -15.05 -8.43
C ALA A 140 -13.82 -14.09 -9.09
N LYS A 141 -13.71 -14.12 -10.42
CA LYS A 141 -12.92 -13.14 -11.19
C LYS A 141 -13.58 -11.76 -11.15
N LEU A 142 -12.77 -10.70 -11.30
CA LEU A 142 -13.30 -9.36 -11.55
C LEU A 142 -14.12 -9.35 -12.85
N ALA A 143 -15.24 -8.60 -12.87
CA ALA A 143 -16.11 -8.52 -14.04
C ALA A 143 -15.38 -7.93 -15.27
N GLU A 144 -14.41 -7.08 -15.02
CA GLU A 144 -13.50 -6.50 -16.02
C GLU A 144 -12.07 -6.49 -15.50
N PRO A 145 -11.04 -6.53 -16.38
CA PRO A 145 -9.66 -6.36 -15.98
C PRO A 145 -9.48 -5.04 -15.21
N ARG A 146 -8.61 -5.03 -14.19
CA ARG A 146 -8.46 -3.82 -13.35
C ARG A 146 -7.06 -3.69 -12.78
N ALA A 147 -6.42 -2.55 -13.03
CA ALA A 147 -5.15 -2.17 -12.44
C ALA A 147 -5.18 -0.74 -11.90
N TYR A 148 -4.23 -0.38 -11.03
CA TYR A 148 -4.08 0.94 -10.43
C TYR A 148 -5.28 1.38 -9.58
N ALA A 149 -6.12 0.45 -9.16
CA ALA A 149 -7.26 0.69 -8.29
C ALA A 149 -6.83 0.93 -6.84
N GLY A 150 -7.62 1.68 -6.09
CA GLY A 150 -7.56 1.68 -4.65
C GLY A 150 -8.18 0.39 -4.08
N CYS A 151 -7.60 -0.16 -3.01
CA CYS A 151 -8.17 -1.32 -2.34
C CYS A 151 -7.91 -1.27 -0.84
N PHE A 152 -8.84 -1.85 -0.07
CA PHE A 152 -8.71 -2.04 1.37
C PHE A 152 -9.66 -3.15 1.82
N THR A 153 -9.51 -3.60 3.07
CA THR A 153 -10.44 -4.55 3.68
C THR A 153 -11.29 -3.88 4.74
N LEU A 154 -12.55 -4.33 4.83
CA LEU A 154 -13.48 -3.99 5.91
C LEU A 154 -14.12 -5.29 6.43
N GLY A 155 -13.64 -5.78 7.56
CA GLY A 155 -13.96 -7.12 8.03
C GLY A 155 -13.49 -8.18 7.02
N SER A 156 -14.40 -9.05 6.56
CA SER A 156 -14.12 -10.05 5.52
C SER A 156 -14.20 -9.51 4.09
N ARG A 157 -14.57 -8.23 3.89
CA ARG A 157 -14.82 -7.68 2.56
C ARG A 157 -13.57 -7.03 2.00
N LEU A 158 -13.14 -7.47 0.82
CA LEU A 158 -12.18 -6.75 -0.02
C LEU A 158 -12.95 -5.76 -0.89
N ILE A 159 -12.64 -4.48 -0.76
CA ILE A 159 -13.22 -3.39 -1.53
C ILE A 159 -12.16 -2.92 -2.53
N VAL A 160 -12.57 -2.77 -3.79
CA VAL A 160 -11.72 -2.28 -4.88
C VAL A 160 -12.46 -1.16 -5.59
N SER A 161 -11.82 0.00 -5.75
CA SER A 161 -12.45 1.17 -6.37
C SER A 161 -11.56 1.85 -7.38
N GLY A 162 -12.14 2.37 -8.45
CA GLY A 162 -11.41 3.07 -9.51
C GLY A 162 -10.49 2.15 -10.30
N GLY A 163 -9.34 2.68 -10.70
CA GLY A 163 -8.40 1.99 -11.58
C GLY A 163 -8.75 2.11 -13.05
N THR A 164 -8.08 1.35 -13.89
CA THR A 164 -8.35 1.28 -15.34
C THR A 164 -8.55 -0.15 -15.79
N SER A 165 -9.32 -0.36 -16.86
CA SER A 165 -9.57 -1.69 -17.44
C SER A 165 -8.57 -2.09 -18.52
N GLN A 166 -7.78 -1.13 -19.02
CA GLN A 166 -6.77 -1.37 -20.06
C GLN A 166 -5.64 -0.32 -20.00
N PRO A 167 -4.44 -0.61 -20.54
CA PRO A 167 -3.29 0.28 -20.46
C PRO A 167 -3.48 1.65 -21.13
N THR A 168 -4.30 1.72 -22.16
CA THR A 168 -4.56 2.93 -22.96
C THR A 168 -5.84 3.67 -22.51
N ALA A 169 -6.43 3.30 -21.38
CA ALA A 169 -7.65 3.94 -20.90
C ALA A 169 -7.43 5.43 -20.62
N THR A 170 -8.26 6.27 -21.19
CA THR A 170 -8.29 7.73 -20.98
C THR A 170 -9.32 8.16 -19.95
N ALA A 171 -10.02 7.19 -19.35
CA ALA A 171 -10.91 7.38 -18.21
C ALA A 171 -10.67 6.30 -17.16
N ALA A 172 -10.76 6.67 -15.91
CA ALA A 172 -10.75 5.73 -14.80
C ALA A 172 -12.16 5.12 -14.60
N LEU A 173 -12.19 3.91 -14.05
CA LEU A 173 -13.45 3.24 -13.70
C LEU A 173 -14.13 3.98 -12.55
N ALA A 174 -15.43 4.24 -12.68
CA ALA A 174 -16.24 4.91 -11.66
C ALA A 174 -16.88 3.93 -10.66
N THR A 175 -16.63 2.63 -10.83
CA THR A 175 -17.22 1.57 -10.01
C THR A 175 -16.39 1.26 -8.77
N MET A 176 -17.08 0.94 -7.68
CA MET A 176 -16.55 0.22 -6.53
C MET A 176 -17.11 -1.20 -6.54
N THR A 177 -16.27 -2.20 -6.35
CA THR A 177 -16.66 -3.61 -6.31
C THR A 177 -16.16 -4.27 -5.03
N VAL A 178 -16.96 -5.18 -4.49
CA VAL A 178 -16.75 -5.82 -3.19
C VAL A 178 -16.81 -7.33 -3.33
N LEU A 179 -15.80 -8.01 -2.80
CA LEU A 179 -15.77 -9.46 -2.63
C LEU A 179 -15.77 -9.81 -1.15
N ASP A 180 -16.72 -10.64 -0.70
CA ASP A 180 -16.66 -11.21 0.64
C ASP A 180 -15.69 -12.41 0.65
N LEU A 181 -14.52 -12.23 1.23
CA LEU A 181 -13.48 -13.25 1.33
C LEU A 181 -13.87 -14.44 2.24
N ALA A 182 -14.90 -14.29 3.08
CA ALA A 182 -15.47 -15.40 3.84
C ALA A 182 -16.44 -16.24 2.98
N LYS A 183 -16.97 -15.67 1.88
CA LYS A 183 -17.93 -16.30 0.97
C LYS A 183 -17.60 -15.96 -0.49
N PRO A 184 -16.40 -16.28 -0.98
CA PRO A 184 -15.97 -15.86 -2.31
C PRO A 184 -16.83 -16.46 -3.46
N ALA A 185 -17.54 -17.56 -3.21
CA ALA A 185 -18.45 -18.16 -4.15
C ALA A 185 -19.67 -17.28 -4.49
N ASP A 186 -20.02 -16.32 -3.62
CA ASP A 186 -21.11 -15.36 -3.88
C ASP A 186 -20.73 -14.32 -4.97
N GLY A 187 -19.46 -14.30 -5.39
CA GLY A 187 -18.94 -13.42 -6.41
C GLY A 187 -18.81 -11.96 -5.98
N TRP A 188 -18.35 -11.14 -6.91
CA TRP A 188 -18.23 -9.69 -6.72
C TRP A 188 -19.58 -9.01 -6.80
N LYS A 189 -19.77 -8.00 -5.94
CA LYS A 189 -20.92 -7.09 -5.98
C LYS A 189 -20.40 -5.70 -6.30
N SER A 190 -20.90 -5.09 -7.37
CA SER A 190 -20.54 -3.72 -7.75
C SER A 190 -21.60 -2.74 -7.23
N THR A 191 -21.15 -1.55 -6.87
CA THR A 191 -22.02 -0.41 -6.64
C THR A 191 -22.31 0.29 -7.96
N ASP A 192 -23.31 1.15 -7.97
CA ASP A 192 -23.55 2.07 -9.08
C ASP A 192 -22.33 2.98 -9.29
N ASP A 193 -22.16 3.45 -10.52
CA ASP A 193 -21.12 4.36 -10.91
C ASP A 193 -21.18 5.65 -10.06
N LYS A 194 -20.04 6.02 -9.49
CA LYS A 194 -19.87 7.28 -8.78
C LYS A 194 -18.59 7.95 -9.26
N GLU A 195 -18.75 9.15 -9.76
CA GLU A 195 -17.64 9.95 -10.29
C GLU A 195 -16.48 10.11 -9.27
N ASP A 196 -16.81 10.16 -7.98
CA ASP A 196 -15.81 10.22 -6.89
C ASP A 196 -14.84 9.03 -6.86
N PHE A 197 -15.20 7.89 -7.44
CA PHE A 197 -14.33 6.70 -7.53
C PHE A 197 -13.53 6.64 -8.83
N ALA A 198 -13.83 7.50 -9.81
CA ALA A 198 -13.17 7.51 -11.11
C ALA A 198 -11.72 8.04 -11.02
N ARG A 199 -10.86 7.29 -10.33
CA ARG A 199 -9.45 7.67 -10.06
C ARG A 199 -8.52 6.47 -10.19
N ILE A 200 -7.29 6.74 -10.56
CA ILE A 200 -6.18 5.80 -10.42
C ILE A 200 -5.32 6.18 -9.22
N LEU A 201 -4.70 5.20 -8.58
CA LEU A 201 -3.75 5.36 -7.48
C LEU A 201 -4.26 6.25 -6.33
N PRO A 202 -5.53 6.13 -5.91
CA PRO A 202 -6.05 6.88 -4.77
C PRO A 202 -5.45 6.41 -3.45
N LEU A 203 -5.52 7.26 -2.44
CA LEU A 203 -5.32 6.89 -1.05
C LEU A 203 -6.63 6.34 -0.51
N VAL A 204 -6.62 5.10 -0.07
CA VAL A 204 -7.84 4.45 0.45
C VAL A 204 -7.54 3.63 1.70
N GLY A 205 -8.50 3.54 2.59
CA GLY A 205 -8.38 2.72 3.79
C GLY A 205 -9.65 2.69 4.61
N ALA A 206 -9.67 1.81 5.60
CA ALA A 206 -10.68 1.79 6.66
C ALA A 206 -9.97 1.82 8.02
N ASP A 207 -10.53 2.57 8.96
CA ASP A 207 -10.05 2.56 10.35
C ASP A 207 -10.54 1.31 11.11
N GLU A 208 -10.09 1.18 12.35
CA GLU A 208 -10.45 0.05 13.21
C GLU A 208 -11.95 0.03 13.58
N ASN A 209 -12.65 1.16 13.47
CA ASN A 209 -14.08 1.30 13.70
C ASN A 209 -14.92 1.08 12.43
N GLY A 210 -14.28 0.83 11.29
CA GLY A 210 -14.90 0.58 10.01
C GLY A 210 -15.35 1.85 9.27
N ALA A 211 -14.85 3.02 9.65
CA ALA A 211 -14.98 4.21 8.84
C ALA A 211 -14.03 4.10 7.63
N VAL A 212 -14.50 4.47 6.45
CA VAL A 212 -13.77 4.34 5.20
C VAL A 212 -13.42 5.70 4.62
N LEU A 213 -12.26 5.76 3.99
CA LEU A 213 -11.70 6.97 3.41
C LEU A 213 -11.21 6.72 1.99
N TRP A 214 -11.55 7.64 1.09
CA TRP A 214 -10.99 7.77 -0.26
C TRP A 214 -10.45 9.18 -0.41
N ALA A 215 -9.19 9.30 -0.80
CA ALA A 215 -8.57 10.61 -0.95
C ALA A 215 -7.62 10.63 -2.15
N GLY A 216 -7.37 11.82 -2.68
CA GLY A 216 -6.35 12.02 -3.70
C GLY A 216 -6.54 11.17 -4.95
N GLY A 217 -5.44 10.62 -5.47
CA GLY A 217 -5.40 9.90 -6.74
C GLY A 217 -5.41 10.81 -7.94
N CYS A 218 -5.49 10.24 -9.15
CA CYS A 218 -5.60 10.98 -10.38
C CYS A 218 -6.90 10.63 -11.10
N ALA A 219 -7.68 11.63 -11.49
CA ALA A 219 -8.64 11.46 -12.56
C ALA A 219 -7.90 11.37 -13.90
N LEU A 220 -8.53 10.76 -14.89
CA LEU A 220 -8.01 10.66 -16.23
C LEU A 220 -8.92 11.41 -17.19
N SER A 221 -8.34 12.08 -18.18
CA SER A 221 -9.04 12.67 -19.31
C SER A 221 -8.33 12.31 -20.59
N ASP A 222 -9.05 12.44 -21.70
CA ASP A 222 -8.50 12.18 -23.03
C ASP A 222 -7.77 13.40 -23.56
N ASP A 223 -6.49 13.22 -23.87
CA ASP A 223 -5.68 14.18 -24.63
C ASP A 223 -5.23 13.52 -25.94
N GLN A 224 -6.04 13.63 -26.97
CA GLN A 224 -5.78 13.07 -28.31
C GLN A 224 -5.46 11.55 -28.29
N GLY A 225 -6.23 10.77 -27.52
CA GLY A 225 -6.04 9.34 -27.35
C GLY A 225 -4.97 8.95 -26.32
N LYS A 226 -4.48 9.92 -25.55
CA LYS A 226 -3.51 9.67 -24.47
C LYS A 226 -4.13 10.05 -23.12
N PRO A 227 -3.91 9.25 -22.06
CA PRO A 227 -4.39 9.60 -20.73
C PRO A 227 -3.62 10.80 -20.16
N LEU A 228 -4.33 11.88 -19.88
CA LEU A 228 -3.84 13.01 -19.11
C LEU A 228 -4.27 12.82 -17.64
N ARG A 229 -3.33 13.01 -16.71
CA ARG A 229 -3.59 12.88 -15.27
C ARG A 229 -3.94 14.23 -14.66
N ASP A 230 -5.03 14.26 -13.91
CA ASP A 230 -5.44 15.37 -13.07
C ASP A 230 -5.36 14.93 -11.61
N TYR A 231 -4.37 15.44 -10.89
CA TYR A 231 -4.10 15.10 -9.50
C TYR A 231 -5.14 15.72 -8.59
N ARG A 232 -5.72 14.91 -7.71
CA ARG A 232 -6.85 15.30 -6.86
C ARG A 232 -6.41 15.47 -5.41
N ASP A 233 -7.06 16.41 -4.73
CA ASP A 233 -6.99 16.63 -3.29
C ASP A 233 -8.28 16.21 -2.57
N ALA A 234 -9.35 15.93 -3.29
CA ALA A 234 -10.64 15.59 -2.73
C ALA A 234 -10.54 14.37 -1.80
N LEU A 235 -11.13 14.49 -0.61
CA LEU A 235 -11.23 13.46 0.41
C LEU A 235 -12.71 13.18 0.68
N THR A 236 -13.10 11.93 0.52
CA THR A 236 -14.43 11.42 0.81
C THR A 236 -14.35 10.48 2.01
N TYR A 237 -15.17 10.71 3.02
CA TYR A 237 -15.22 9.92 4.24
C TYR A 237 -16.63 9.41 4.50
N SER A 238 -16.77 8.15 4.89
CA SER A 238 -18.05 7.53 5.21
C SER A 238 -17.96 6.71 6.49
N LYS A 239 -18.89 6.92 7.42
CA LYS A 239 -19.02 6.13 8.65
C LYS A 239 -19.72 4.80 8.37
N PRO A 240 -19.45 3.74 9.19
CA PRO A 240 -20.11 2.43 9.04
C PRO A 240 -21.62 2.48 9.14
N SER A 241 -22.15 3.43 9.92
CA SER A 241 -23.60 3.64 10.09
C SER A 241 -24.31 4.15 8.84
N GLY A 242 -23.57 4.46 7.75
CA GLY A 242 -24.14 5.10 6.57
C GLY A 242 -24.65 6.54 6.82
N GLN A 243 -24.47 7.07 8.01
CA GLN A 243 -24.86 8.43 8.36
C GLN A 243 -23.85 9.43 7.82
N GLY A 244 -24.10 9.86 6.60
CA GLY A 244 -23.46 11.03 5.99
C GLY A 244 -22.06 10.76 5.45
N THR A 245 -21.93 10.91 4.15
CA THR A 245 -20.62 11.12 3.52
C THR A 245 -20.17 12.55 3.80
N LYS A 246 -18.98 12.69 4.39
CA LYS A 246 -18.35 14.01 4.54
C LYS A 246 -17.35 14.20 3.41
N PHE A 247 -17.32 15.41 2.87
CA PHE A 247 -16.33 15.82 1.87
C PHE A 247 -15.36 16.80 2.52
N HIS A 248 -14.10 16.58 2.27
CA HIS A 248 -12.98 17.40 2.74
C HIS A 248 -11.91 17.45 1.65
N ALA A 249 -10.78 18.08 1.90
CA ALA A 249 -9.66 18.11 0.98
C ALA A 249 -8.35 17.81 1.70
N LEU A 250 -7.43 17.14 1.01
CA LEU A 250 -6.04 17.08 1.41
C LEU A 250 -5.42 18.49 1.28
N PRO A 251 -4.41 18.84 2.08
CA PRO A 251 -3.73 20.13 1.96
C PRO A 251 -3.09 20.36 0.58
N THR A 252 -2.75 19.30 -0.12
CA THR A 252 -2.24 19.29 -1.50
C THR A 252 -2.74 18.05 -2.21
N PRO A 253 -2.89 18.07 -3.55
CA PRO A 253 -3.13 16.87 -4.33
C PRO A 253 -2.08 15.80 -4.01
N LEU A 254 -2.51 14.53 -3.97
CA LEU A 254 -1.59 13.42 -3.69
C LEU A 254 -2.10 12.13 -4.31
N ALA A 255 -1.23 11.41 -4.99
CA ALA A 255 -1.52 10.12 -5.60
C ALA A 255 -0.40 9.12 -5.35
N ALA A 256 -0.66 7.85 -5.57
CA ALA A 256 0.35 6.80 -5.55
C ALA A 256 1.12 6.65 -4.22
N SER A 257 0.61 7.16 -3.11
CA SER A 257 1.19 6.89 -1.80
C SER A 257 1.32 5.39 -1.57
N ALA A 258 2.26 4.99 -0.72
CA ALA A 258 2.28 3.62 -0.22
C ALA A 258 0.95 3.33 0.48
N GLY A 259 0.35 2.18 0.13
CA GLY A 259 -1.00 1.83 0.55
C GLY A 259 -1.28 0.33 0.43
N PRO A 260 -2.49 -0.12 0.82
CA PRO A 260 -3.59 0.66 1.38
C PRO A 260 -3.23 1.37 2.68
N GLY A 261 -4.04 2.36 3.10
CA GLY A 261 -3.86 3.05 4.37
C GLY A 261 -3.86 2.07 5.54
N VAL A 262 -2.95 2.27 6.48
CA VAL A 262 -2.83 1.45 7.68
C VAL A 262 -3.52 2.15 8.84
N ALA A 263 -4.44 1.44 9.49
CA ALA A 263 -5.16 1.92 10.66
C ALA A 263 -4.34 1.75 11.95
N ALA A 264 -4.42 2.74 12.83
CA ALA A 264 -4.05 2.63 14.23
C ALA A 264 -4.92 3.58 15.05
N GLY A 265 -5.73 3.05 15.96
CA GLY A 265 -6.80 3.79 16.62
C GLY A 265 -7.75 4.43 15.60
N HIS A 266 -7.96 5.73 15.72
CA HIS A 266 -8.77 6.52 14.78
C HIS A 266 -7.94 7.21 13.66
N HIS A 267 -6.69 6.84 13.50
CA HIS A 267 -5.85 7.37 12.42
C HIS A 267 -5.70 6.38 11.27
N LEU A 268 -5.68 6.92 10.06
CA LEU A 268 -5.24 6.22 8.85
C LEU A 268 -3.91 6.82 8.39
N PHE A 269 -2.91 5.97 8.25
CA PHE A 269 -1.56 6.36 7.84
C PHE A 269 -1.32 6.07 6.36
N PHE A 270 -0.66 7.01 5.70
CA PHE A 270 -0.14 6.88 4.34
C PHE A 270 1.29 7.40 4.31
N VAL A 271 2.08 6.91 3.36
CA VAL A 271 3.50 7.28 3.26
C VAL A 271 3.85 7.64 1.82
N GLY A 272 4.56 8.75 1.65
CA GLY A 272 5.08 9.17 0.36
C GLY A 272 3.99 9.55 -0.65
N GLY A 273 4.21 9.23 -1.90
CA GLY A 273 3.31 9.56 -3.01
C GLY A 273 3.81 10.69 -3.89
N ASP A 274 3.03 11.03 -4.90
CA ASP A 274 3.30 12.06 -5.92
C ASP A 274 2.25 13.17 -5.81
N ASP A 275 2.70 14.43 -5.66
CA ASP A 275 1.83 15.60 -5.55
C ASP A 275 1.51 16.26 -6.92
N GLY A 276 2.00 15.69 -8.01
CA GLY A 276 1.76 16.14 -9.38
C GLY A 276 2.54 17.38 -9.81
N LYS A 277 3.27 18.08 -8.93
CA LYS A 277 3.99 19.32 -9.27
C LYS A 277 5.03 19.15 -10.38
N HIS A 278 5.49 17.93 -10.56
CA HIS A 278 6.49 17.57 -11.57
C HIS A 278 5.93 16.73 -12.72
N TYR A 279 4.59 16.55 -12.78
CA TYR A 279 3.95 15.85 -13.88
C TYR A 279 4.25 16.54 -15.22
N GLY A 280 4.55 15.74 -16.24
CA GLY A 280 4.93 16.26 -17.58
C GLY A 280 6.36 16.80 -17.70
N LYS A 281 7.12 16.91 -16.60
CA LYS A 281 8.54 17.30 -16.66
C LYS A 281 9.43 16.07 -16.93
N PRO A 282 10.64 16.26 -17.49
CA PRO A 282 11.55 15.14 -17.74
C PRO A 282 11.83 14.34 -16.45
N PRO A 283 11.67 13.01 -16.44
CA PRO A 283 11.88 12.19 -15.24
C PRO A 283 13.27 12.33 -14.63
N ALA A 284 14.29 12.62 -15.43
CA ALA A 284 15.66 12.82 -14.95
C ALA A 284 15.81 14.04 -14.03
N THR A 285 14.93 15.04 -14.16
CA THR A 285 14.92 16.27 -13.33
C THR A 285 13.97 16.18 -12.13
N HIS A 286 13.26 15.06 -11.96
CA HIS A 286 12.33 14.88 -10.86
C HIS A 286 13.09 14.79 -9.53
N PRO A 287 12.75 15.59 -8.49
CA PRO A 287 13.50 15.65 -7.24
C PRO A 287 13.36 14.38 -6.37
N GLY A 288 12.39 13.55 -6.65
CA GLY A 288 11.96 12.40 -5.86
C GLY A 288 10.48 12.49 -5.52
N GLN A 289 9.90 11.35 -5.15
CA GLN A 289 8.56 11.27 -4.59
C GLN A 289 8.52 11.88 -3.17
N SER A 290 7.35 12.08 -2.61
CA SER A 290 7.22 12.57 -1.24
C SER A 290 7.86 11.60 -0.23
N THR A 291 8.36 12.16 0.88
CA THR A 291 8.82 11.41 2.06
C THR A 291 7.88 11.55 3.25
N GLN A 292 6.75 12.22 3.10
CA GLN A 292 5.85 12.50 4.21
C GLN A 292 5.20 11.23 4.76
N VAL A 293 5.16 11.11 6.10
CA VAL A 293 4.28 10.21 6.82
C VAL A 293 3.03 11.01 7.18
N ILE A 294 1.91 10.67 6.57
CA ILE A 294 0.64 11.38 6.74
C ILE A 294 -0.26 10.56 7.64
N ALA A 295 -0.82 11.19 8.67
CA ALA A 295 -1.90 10.65 9.48
C ALA A 295 -3.17 11.45 9.19
N ILE A 296 -4.26 10.75 8.92
CA ILE A 296 -5.60 11.34 8.78
C ILE A 296 -6.44 10.83 9.94
N ASP A 297 -6.86 11.74 10.80
CA ASP A 297 -7.78 11.46 11.90
C ASP A 297 -9.18 11.24 11.32
N THR A 298 -9.76 10.05 11.51
CA THR A 298 -11.06 9.68 10.95
C THR A 298 -12.25 10.23 11.74
N GLU A 299 -12.04 10.81 12.92
CA GLU A 299 -13.08 11.47 13.70
C GLU A 299 -13.21 12.95 13.33
N THR A 300 -12.07 13.64 13.20
CA THR A 300 -12.00 15.09 12.93
C THR A 300 -11.78 15.42 11.46
N LEU A 301 -11.24 14.49 10.67
CA LEU A 301 -10.75 14.63 9.29
C LEU A 301 -9.52 15.56 9.19
N GLU A 302 -8.82 15.77 10.29
CA GLU A 302 -7.57 16.52 10.28
C GLU A 302 -6.49 15.69 9.58
N VAL A 303 -5.75 16.33 8.68
CA VAL A 303 -4.65 15.75 7.93
C VAL A 303 -3.34 16.33 8.45
N GLN A 304 -2.48 15.50 9.00
CA GLN A 304 -1.21 15.91 9.58
C GLN A 304 -0.04 15.19 8.92
N VAL A 305 1.06 15.92 8.67
CA VAL A 305 2.36 15.31 8.41
C VAL A 305 3.02 15.07 9.76
N VAL A 306 3.11 13.82 10.16
CA VAL A 306 3.55 13.44 11.52
C VAL A 306 5.03 13.09 11.59
N ASP A 307 5.66 12.78 10.44
CA ASP A 307 7.09 12.50 10.33
C ASP A 307 7.54 12.50 8.85
N GLN A 308 8.83 12.18 8.63
CA GLN A 308 9.44 11.99 7.32
C GLN A 308 9.93 10.55 7.16
N TRP A 309 9.55 9.91 6.07
CA TRP A 309 10.09 8.60 5.68
C TRP A 309 11.56 8.75 5.26
N PRO A 310 12.43 7.78 5.55
CA PRO A 310 13.88 7.93 5.30
C PRO A 310 14.28 8.16 3.85
N HIS A 311 13.43 7.81 2.90
CA HIS A 311 13.66 8.01 1.47
C HIS A 311 12.33 8.23 0.72
N PRO A 312 12.34 8.87 -0.46
CA PRO A 312 11.15 9.01 -1.29
C PRO A 312 10.52 7.65 -1.61
N VAL A 313 9.19 7.55 -1.58
CA VAL A 313 8.49 6.32 -1.90
C VAL A 313 7.11 6.57 -2.51
N ALA A 314 6.79 5.83 -3.55
CA ALA A 314 5.46 5.74 -4.15
C ALA A 314 5.20 4.31 -4.64
N THR A 315 3.93 3.97 -4.88
CA THR A 315 3.50 2.68 -5.46
C THR A 315 4.06 1.45 -4.73
N ALA A 316 4.28 1.56 -3.42
CA ALA A 316 4.70 0.49 -2.53
C ALA A 316 3.52 -0.05 -1.73
N PRO A 317 3.50 -1.32 -1.34
CA PRO A 317 2.60 -1.76 -0.28
C PRO A 317 2.98 -1.10 1.04
N LEU A 318 1.97 -0.65 1.81
CA LEU A 318 2.10 -0.20 3.18
C LEU A 318 1.45 -1.24 4.10
N LEU A 319 2.21 -1.71 5.08
CA LEU A 319 1.81 -2.80 5.96
C LEU A 319 1.92 -2.37 7.42
N ARG A 320 1.16 -3.03 8.29
CA ARG A 320 1.33 -2.94 9.75
C ARG A 320 1.99 -4.22 10.26
N LEU A 321 3.16 -4.10 10.87
CA LEU A 321 3.90 -5.19 11.52
C LEU A 321 4.07 -4.83 13.00
N GLY A 322 3.22 -5.38 13.87
CA GLY A 322 3.12 -4.93 15.26
C GLY A 322 2.73 -3.46 15.33
N ASP A 323 3.59 -2.64 15.95
CA ASP A 323 3.41 -1.19 16.07
C ASP A 323 4.07 -0.38 14.93
N ASP A 324 4.63 -1.05 13.93
CA ASP A 324 5.36 -0.38 12.87
C ASP A 324 4.56 -0.31 11.56
N LEU A 325 4.69 0.81 10.86
CA LEU A 325 4.44 0.90 9.42
C LEU A 325 5.65 0.31 8.68
N VAL A 326 5.37 -0.46 7.64
CA VAL A 326 6.41 -1.08 6.81
C VAL A 326 6.09 -0.87 5.34
N THR A 327 7.05 -0.34 4.56
CA THR A 327 6.99 -0.38 3.10
C THR A 327 7.93 -1.43 2.54
N ILE A 328 7.51 -2.07 1.46
CA ILE A 328 8.31 -3.07 0.76
C ILE A 328 8.64 -2.52 -0.63
N SER A 329 9.90 -2.17 -0.86
CA SER A 329 10.33 -1.65 -2.14
C SER A 329 9.57 -0.37 -2.54
N GLY A 330 9.34 -0.13 -3.84
CA GLY A 330 8.57 1.00 -4.35
C GLY A 330 9.36 1.87 -5.33
N GLU A 331 8.80 3.01 -5.68
CA GLU A 331 9.35 3.96 -6.63
C GLU A 331 9.84 5.22 -5.92
N THR A 332 11.11 5.60 -6.10
CA THR A 332 11.69 6.81 -5.47
C THR A 332 11.49 8.07 -6.31
N ARG A 333 11.42 7.90 -7.62
CA ARG A 333 11.03 8.92 -8.63
C ARG A 333 10.54 8.20 -9.88
N PRO A 334 9.84 8.86 -10.80
CA PRO A 334 9.31 8.21 -11.99
C PRO A 334 10.37 7.36 -12.70
N GLY A 335 10.10 6.06 -12.86
CA GLY A 335 10.99 5.09 -13.48
C GLY A 335 12.06 4.48 -12.56
N VAL A 336 12.42 5.07 -11.44
CA VAL A 336 13.47 4.59 -10.53
C VAL A 336 12.88 3.90 -9.31
N ARG A 337 13.28 2.65 -9.03
CA ARG A 337 12.82 1.85 -7.89
C ARG A 337 13.88 1.80 -6.80
N THR A 338 13.49 1.29 -5.64
CA THR A 338 14.38 0.99 -4.52
C THR A 338 14.12 -0.42 -4.01
N PRO A 339 15.15 -1.22 -3.68
CA PRO A 339 14.95 -2.50 -3.02
C PRO A 339 14.62 -2.38 -1.52
N ALA A 340 14.74 -1.19 -0.95
CA ALA A 340 14.65 -0.95 0.49
C ALA A 340 13.30 -1.38 1.08
N CYS A 341 13.37 -2.11 2.18
CA CYS A 341 12.24 -2.39 3.06
C CYS A 341 12.42 -1.54 4.31
N THR A 342 11.52 -0.60 4.51
CA THR A 342 11.66 0.40 5.55
C THR A 342 10.56 0.26 6.58
N ARG A 343 10.89 0.46 7.85
CA ARG A 343 9.94 0.46 8.95
C ARG A 343 10.03 1.75 9.77
N TRP A 344 8.89 2.16 10.31
CA TRP A 344 8.75 3.31 11.18
C TRP A 344 7.73 3.00 12.28
N THR A 345 8.12 3.20 13.54
CA THR A 345 7.26 2.89 14.68
C THR A 345 6.24 4.00 14.89
N ILE A 346 4.95 3.65 14.88
CA ILE A 346 3.85 4.57 15.14
C ILE A 346 3.98 5.07 16.59
N PRO A 347 4.06 6.38 16.82
CA PRO A 347 4.10 6.94 18.17
C PRO A 347 2.89 6.52 19.00
N ALA A 348 3.09 6.20 20.28
CA ALA A 348 2.01 5.72 21.17
C ALA A 348 0.81 6.67 21.23
N LYS A 349 1.02 7.97 21.08
CA LYS A 349 -0.05 8.99 21.05
C LYS A 349 -0.95 8.95 19.80
N LEU A 350 -0.54 8.23 18.75
CA LEU A 350 -1.26 8.07 17.48
C LEU A 350 -1.82 6.65 17.28
N ARG A 351 -1.73 5.81 18.32
CA ARG A 351 -2.21 4.42 18.35
C ARG A 351 -3.51 4.25 19.09
#